data_b3e876f1e6d939b924f7decd0d4d7b48
#
_entry.id   b3e876f1e6d939b924f7decd0d4d7b48
#
_cell.length_a   1.000
_cell.length_b   1.000
_cell.length_c   1.000
_cell.angle_alpha   90.00
_cell.angle_beta   90.00
_cell.angle_gamma   90.00
#
_symmetry.space_group_name_H-M   'P 1'
#
loop_
_entity.id
_entity.type
_entity.pdbx_description
1 polymer ?
#
loop_
_entity_poly.entity_id
_entity_poly.type
_entity_poly.pdbx_seq_one_letter_code
_entity_poly.pdbx_strand_id
1 'polypeptide(L)'
;MQETEAQKRERHHQEDLQRLRGFRPIDDTFMRGMFKDNIPLAELVLRIIVGKPDLILTKCETQADLKRVTGARSICLDAYATDSTGKKYDIKIRRSDNGADPHRARYHSSVMDVENLDKDQDYRELPDSYVIFITEKDYYKAGKPVYVIRNMNLTLGLPFEDGTHILYVNGEYRDDSDIGKLMHDFNCTSAEEMNFDLMAERTRYLKENPKGVGSMCKAMEELRVESYAEGKAEGVEIGKMEQAKKTALKLSRKGNSV
;
A
#
# COMPACT_ATOMS: atom_id res chain seq x y z
N MET A 1 13.25 -24.74 30.71
CA MET A 1 12.66 -25.66 29.72
C MET A 1 12.53 -24.88 28.44
N GLN A 2 13.07 -25.39 27.34
CA GLN A 2 12.89 -24.73 26.03
C GLN A 2 11.46 -24.96 25.54
N GLU A 3 10.84 -23.90 25.02
CA GLU A 3 9.50 -23.94 24.42
C GLU A 3 9.50 -24.87 23.21
N THR A 4 8.53 -25.77 23.11
CA THR A 4 8.38 -26.65 21.94
C THR A 4 7.86 -25.85 20.72
N GLU A 5 8.11 -26.32 19.50
CA GLU A 5 7.59 -25.69 18.28
C GLU A 5 6.06 -25.58 18.27
N ALA A 6 5.35 -26.56 18.84
CA ALA A 6 3.90 -26.53 18.97
C ALA A 6 3.43 -25.42 19.92
N GLN A 7 4.09 -25.27 21.08
CA GLN A 7 3.79 -24.20 22.04
C GLN A 7 4.07 -22.81 21.45
N LYS A 8 5.14 -22.68 20.69
CA LYS A 8 5.48 -21.44 20.00
C LYS A 8 4.45 -21.05 18.94
N ARG A 9 3.96 -22.01 18.16
CA ARG A 9 2.89 -21.78 17.16
C ARG A 9 1.59 -21.34 17.83
N GLU A 10 1.20 -22.01 18.90
CA GLU A 10 -0.02 -21.66 19.65
C GLU A 10 0.10 -20.25 20.25
N ARG A 11 1.23 -19.91 20.84
CA ARG A 11 1.47 -18.55 21.36
C ARG A 11 1.37 -17.51 20.27
N HIS A 12 2.01 -17.71 19.11
CA HIS A 12 1.92 -16.80 17.98
C HIS A 12 0.48 -16.66 17.48
N HIS A 13 -0.27 -17.76 17.43
CA HIS A 13 -1.68 -17.71 17.03
C HIS A 13 -2.51 -16.85 17.99
N GLN A 14 -2.32 -16.99 19.29
CA GLN A 14 -3.01 -16.17 20.29
C GLN A 14 -2.62 -14.69 20.20
N GLU A 15 -1.33 -14.40 19.98
CA GLU A 15 -0.83 -13.04 19.73
C GLU A 15 -1.48 -12.43 18.47
N ASP A 16 -1.61 -13.20 17.39
CA ASP A 16 -2.22 -12.76 16.15
C ASP A 16 -3.73 -12.46 16.32
N LEU A 17 -4.46 -13.31 17.07
CA LEU A 17 -5.86 -13.05 17.40
C LEU A 17 -6.03 -11.76 18.22
N GLN A 18 -5.13 -11.51 19.17
CA GLN A 18 -5.16 -10.28 19.94
C GLN A 18 -4.86 -9.03 19.08
N ARG A 19 -3.87 -9.12 18.20
CA ARG A 19 -3.53 -8.03 17.24
C ARG A 19 -4.67 -7.75 16.28
N LEU A 20 -5.33 -8.79 15.77
CA LEU A 20 -6.43 -8.67 14.82
C LEU A 20 -7.57 -7.81 15.36
N ARG A 21 -7.87 -7.89 16.65
CA ARG A 21 -8.90 -7.05 17.30
C ARG A 21 -8.59 -5.58 17.20
N GLY A 22 -7.31 -5.19 17.29
CA GLY A 22 -6.85 -3.80 17.22
C GLY A 22 -6.60 -3.27 15.81
N PHE A 23 -6.69 -4.10 14.77
CA PHE A 23 -6.47 -3.63 13.40
C PHE A 23 -7.58 -2.73 12.92
N ARG A 24 -7.17 -1.74 12.14
CA ARG A 24 -8.04 -0.77 11.44
C ARG A 24 -7.89 -0.96 9.93
N PRO A 25 -8.87 -0.61 9.12
CA PRO A 25 -8.73 -0.62 7.66
C PRO A 25 -7.52 0.14 7.10
N ILE A 26 -7.03 1.15 7.82
CA ILE A 26 -5.82 1.89 7.44
C ILE A 26 -4.51 1.12 7.72
N ASP A 27 -4.54 0.04 8.48
CA ASP A 27 -3.38 -0.80 8.75
C ASP A 27 -3.10 -1.72 7.55
N ASP A 28 -1.87 -1.68 7.04
CA ASP A 28 -1.45 -2.28 5.76
C ASP A 28 -1.92 -3.74 5.58
N THR A 29 -1.64 -4.59 6.58
CA THR A 29 -2.05 -6.01 6.55
C THR A 29 -3.57 -6.18 6.52
N PHE A 30 -4.29 -5.37 7.29
CA PHE A 30 -5.74 -5.46 7.37
C PHE A 30 -6.40 -4.93 6.09
N MET A 31 -5.89 -3.84 5.54
CA MET A 31 -6.33 -3.27 4.27
C MET A 31 -6.28 -4.28 3.13
N ARG A 32 -5.17 -5.03 3.01
CA ARG A 32 -5.06 -6.11 2.02
C ARG A 32 -6.19 -7.13 2.16
N GLY A 33 -6.53 -7.51 3.39
CA GLY A 33 -7.69 -8.36 3.66
C GLY A 33 -9.02 -7.70 3.29
N MET A 34 -9.16 -6.39 3.51
CA MET A 34 -10.37 -5.62 3.15
C MET A 34 -10.65 -5.68 1.65
N PHE A 35 -9.66 -5.42 0.81
CA PHE A 35 -9.82 -5.36 -0.65
C PHE A 35 -9.71 -6.70 -1.36
N LYS A 36 -9.13 -7.72 -0.72
CA LYS A 36 -8.95 -9.04 -1.33
C LYS A 36 -10.30 -9.64 -1.75
N ASP A 37 -10.44 -9.93 -3.05
CA ASP A 37 -11.65 -10.52 -3.65
C ASP A 37 -12.93 -9.71 -3.31
N ASN A 38 -12.81 -8.39 -3.18
CA ASN A 38 -13.90 -7.50 -2.78
C ASN A 38 -14.00 -6.27 -3.68
N ILE A 39 -14.38 -6.49 -4.94
CA ILE A 39 -14.58 -5.43 -5.92
C ILE A 39 -15.59 -4.37 -5.44
N PRO A 40 -16.74 -4.72 -4.84
CA PRO A 40 -17.70 -3.71 -4.38
C PRO A 40 -17.13 -2.72 -3.37
N LEU A 41 -16.27 -3.19 -2.45
CA LEU A 41 -15.61 -2.31 -1.48
C LEU A 41 -14.58 -1.40 -2.15
N ALA A 42 -13.75 -1.95 -3.04
CA ALA A 42 -12.77 -1.16 -3.80
C ALA A 42 -13.47 -0.07 -4.64
N GLU A 43 -14.60 -0.42 -5.24
CA GLU A 43 -15.43 0.48 -6.04
C GLU A 43 -16.02 1.60 -5.19
N LEU A 44 -16.58 1.30 -4.02
CA LEU A 44 -17.07 2.31 -3.07
C LEU A 44 -15.95 3.31 -2.69
N VAL A 45 -14.79 2.80 -2.31
CA VAL A 45 -13.64 3.62 -1.90
C VAL A 45 -13.17 4.51 -3.04
N LEU A 46 -13.03 3.97 -4.25
CA LEU A 46 -12.59 4.75 -5.41
C LEU A 46 -13.65 5.78 -5.85
N ARG A 47 -14.94 5.45 -5.83
CA ARG A 47 -16.01 6.41 -6.12
C ARG A 47 -15.92 7.66 -5.24
N ILE A 48 -15.71 7.46 -3.95
CA ILE A 48 -15.60 8.55 -2.98
C ILE A 48 -14.32 9.35 -3.18
N ILE A 49 -13.16 8.68 -3.27
CA ILE A 49 -11.86 9.36 -3.36
C ILE A 49 -11.68 10.11 -4.68
N VAL A 50 -12.09 9.51 -5.79
CA VAL A 50 -11.94 10.10 -7.13
C VAL A 50 -13.09 11.06 -7.47
N GLY A 51 -14.19 11.00 -6.70
CA GLY A 51 -15.39 11.82 -6.94
C GLY A 51 -16.16 11.40 -8.19
N LYS A 52 -16.20 10.08 -8.50
CA LYS A 52 -16.89 9.51 -9.65
C LYS A 52 -17.91 8.47 -9.18
N PRO A 53 -19.18 8.87 -8.93
CA PRO A 53 -20.20 7.97 -8.37
C PRO A 53 -20.60 6.84 -9.31
N ASP A 54 -20.40 7.00 -10.60
CA ASP A 54 -20.67 6.03 -11.67
C ASP A 54 -19.48 5.11 -12.03
N LEU A 55 -18.36 5.20 -11.31
CA LEU A 55 -17.22 4.33 -11.51
C LEU A 55 -17.58 2.87 -11.28
N ILE A 56 -17.28 2.01 -12.25
CA ILE A 56 -17.49 0.56 -12.19
C ILE A 56 -16.14 -0.12 -12.38
N LEU A 57 -15.76 -0.98 -11.44
CA LEU A 57 -14.54 -1.76 -11.54
C LEU A 57 -14.79 -3.09 -12.25
N THR A 58 -13.92 -3.43 -13.18
CA THR A 58 -13.90 -4.73 -13.86
C THR A 58 -12.92 -5.70 -13.19
N LYS A 59 -11.91 -5.17 -12.49
CA LYS A 59 -10.86 -5.96 -11.84
C LYS A 59 -10.32 -5.21 -10.62
N CYS A 60 -10.02 -5.97 -9.56
CA CYS A 60 -9.26 -5.48 -8.42
C CYS A 60 -8.38 -6.62 -7.88
N GLU A 61 -7.07 -6.40 -7.85
CA GLU A 61 -6.07 -7.35 -7.36
C GLU A 61 -5.33 -6.74 -6.18
N THR A 62 -5.11 -7.53 -5.14
CA THR A 62 -4.24 -7.14 -4.02
C THR A 62 -2.87 -7.79 -4.16
N GLN A 63 -1.82 -7.09 -3.73
CA GLN A 63 -0.43 -7.53 -3.84
C GLN A 63 0.01 -7.78 -5.30
N ALA A 64 -0.44 -6.95 -6.24
CA ALA A 64 0.02 -7.03 -7.62
C ALA A 64 1.50 -6.61 -7.70
N ASP A 65 2.34 -7.55 -8.09
CA ASP A 65 3.77 -7.32 -8.31
C ASP A 65 4.02 -6.89 -9.76
N LEU A 66 4.38 -5.64 -9.98
CA LEU A 66 4.74 -5.12 -11.29
C LEU A 66 6.27 -5.20 -11.48
N LYS A 67 6.74 -6.05 -12.40
CA LYS A 67 8.17 -6.39 -12.60
C LYS A 67 8.62 -6.42 -14.05
N ARG A 68 8.00 -5.66 -14.94
CA ARG A 68 8.27 -5.76 -16.39
C ARG A 68 9.71 -5.40 -16.80
N VAL A 69 10.43 -4.63 -15.99
CA VAL A 69 11.80 -4.19 -16.30
C VAL A 69 12.81 -4.99 -15.48
N THR A 70 13.60 -5.84 -16.14
CA THR A 70 14.65 -6.62 -15.49
C THR A 70 15.70 -5.70 -14.86
N GLY A 71 15.98 -5.91 -13.56
CA GLY A 71 16.94 -5.10 -12.80
C GLY A 71 16.39 -3.80 -12.23
N ALA A 72 15.14 -3.40 -12.57
CA ALA A 72 14.47 -2.29 -11.91
C ALA A 72 13.92 -2.67 -10.54
N ARG A 73 13.71 -1.67 -9.69
CA ARG A 73 13.04 -1.87 -8.40
C ARG A 73 11.58 -2.25 -8.67
N SER A 74 11.18 -3.46 -8.28
CA SER A 74 9.78 -3.86 -8.32
C SER A 74 8.93 -3.00 -7.38
N ILE A 75 7.66 -2.81 -7.74
CA ILE A 75 6.66 -2.26 -6.84
C ILE A 75 5.61 -3.31 -6.56
N CYS A 76 5.23 -3.44 -5.30
CA CYS A 76 4.06 -4.18 -4.88
C CYS A 76 2.91 -3.20 -4.70
N LEU A 77 1.82 -3.39 -5.40
CA LEU A 77 0.61 -2.57 -5.32
C LEU A 77 -0.31 -3.17 -4.26
N ASP A 78 -0.75 -2.35 -3.29
CA ASP A 78 -1.58 -2.86 -2.19
C ASP A 78 -2.98 -3.22 -2.69
N ALA A 79 -3.58 -2.38 -3.56
CA ALA A 79 -4.74 -2.73 -4.36
C ALA A 79 -4.62 -2.09 -5.76
N TYR A 80 -4.68 -2.91 -6.80
CA TYR A 80 -4.61 -2.50 -8.19
C TYR A 80 -5.93 -2.80 -8.89
N ALA A 81 -6.57 -1.77 -9.41
CA ALA A 81 -7.89 -1.88 -10.00
C ALA A 81 -7.94 -1.34 -11.44
N THR A 82 -8.88 -1.87 -12.22
CA THR A 82 -9.19 -1.38 -13.57
C THR A 82 -10.68 -1.10 -13.64
N ASP A 83 -11.08 0.07 -14.15
CA ASP A 83 -12.47 0.38 -14.38
C ASP A 83 -13.00 -0.06 -15.76
N SER A 84 -14.30 0.12 -15.97
CA SER A 84 -14.97 -0.25 -17.25
C SER A 84 -14.51 0.57 -18.44
N THR A 85 -13.80 1.69 -18.23
CA THR A 85 -13.21 2.53 -19.28
C THR A 85 -11.73 2.22 -19.53
N GLY A 86 -11.15 1.27 -18.80
CA GLY A 86 -9.76 0.85 -18.92
C GLY A 86 -8.78 1.62 -18.03
N LYS A 87 -9.23 2.64 -17.29
CA LYS A 87 -8.36 3.41 -16.37
C LYS A 87 -7.83 2.55 -15.25
N LYS A 88 -6.61 2.86 -14.80
CA LYS A 88 -5.87 2.08 -13.81
C LYS A 88 -5.75 2.84 -12.50
N TYR A 89 -5.93 2.13 -11.40
CA TYR A 89 -5.92 2.69 -10.05
C TYR A 89 -4.97 1.88 -9.16
N ASP A 90 -3.97 2.55 -8.57
CA ASP A 90 -3.09 1.99 -7.53
C ASP A 90 -3.46 2.67 -6.21
N ILE A 91 -4.05 1.92 -5.29
CA ILE A 91 -4.38 2.40 -3.94
C ILE A 91 -3.27 1.97 -2.99
N LYS A 92 -2.64 2.95 -2.36
CA LYS A 92 -1.59 2.78 -1.36
C LYS A 92 -1.99 3.36 -0.03
N ILE A 93 -1.89 2.58 1.02
CA ILE A 93 -2.07 3.09 2.39
C ILE A 93 -0.70 3.23 3.05
N ARG A 94 -0.47 4.37 3.71
CA ARG A 94 0.80 4.66 4.40
C ARG A 94 0.54 5.30 5.76
N ARG A 95 0.97 4.61 6.81
CA ARG A 95 0.90 5.11 8.19
C ARG A 95 1.95 6.17 8.50
N SER A 96 3.01 6.25 7.70
CA SER A 96 4.06 7.25 7.86
C SER A 96 4.26 8.05 6.59
N ASP A 97 4.60 9.34 6.74
CA ASP A 97 4.88 10.26 5.62
C ASP A 97 6.04 9.78 4.74
N ASN A 98 7.02 9.07 5.31
CA ASN A 98 8.16 8.50 4.56
C ASN A 98 7.75 7.51 3.46
N GLY A 99 6.54 6.93 3.55
CA GLY A 99 6.01 6.02 2.54
C GLY A 99 5.28 6.69 1.37
N ALA A 100 4.96 8.00 1.48
CA ALA A 100 4.17 8.77 0.51
C ALA A 100 5.00 9.86 -0.21
N ASP A 101 6.31 9.66 -0.36
CA ASP A 101 7.22 10.59 -1.03
C ASP A 101 6.83 10.83 -2.50
N PRO A 102 6.87 12.10 -3.01
CA PRO A 102 6.52 12.44 -4.39
C PRO A 102 7.34 11.69 -5.44
N HIS A 103 8.62 11.38 -5.20
CA HIS A 103 9.42 10.56 -6.11
C HIS A 103 8.90 9.13 -6.20
N ARG A 104 8.42 8.60 -5.08
CA ARG A 104 7.77 7.29 -5.05
C ARG A 104 6.46 7.31 -5.84
N ALA A 105 5.62 8.34 -5.68
CA ALA A 105 4.40 8.50 -6.45
C ALA A 105 4.68 8.50 -7.96
N ARG A 106 5.67 9.30 -8.39
CA ARG A 106 6.13 9.35 -9.79
C ARG A 106 6.64 7.99 -10.26
N TYR A 107 7.43 7.29 -9.44
CA TYR A 107 7.96 5.97 -9.79
C TYR A 107 6.84 4.94 -9.98
N HIS A 108 5.83 4.94 -9.10
CA HIS A 108 4.64 4.09 -9.22
C HIS A 108 3.89 4.36 -10.52
N SER A 109 3.62 5.62 -10.85
CA SER A 109 2.99 6.01 -12.11
C SER A 109 3.78 5.49 -13.31
N SER A 110 5.10 5.70 -13.35
CA SER A 110 5.95 5.23 -14.46
C SER A 110 5.97 3.71 -14.60
N VAL A 111 5.94 2.94 -13.51
CA VAL A 111 5.88 1.48 -13.57
C VAL A 111 4.51 1.01 -14.05
N MET A 112 3.42 1.67 -13.65
CA MET A 112 2.09 1.40 -14.18
C MET A 112 2.05 1.63 -15.71
N ASP A 113 2.66 2.70 -16.20
CA ASP A 113 2.73 3.00 -17.62
C ASP A 113 3.48 1.89 -18.39
N VAL A 114 4.64 1.48 -17.91
CA VAL A 114 5.43 0.38 -18.51
C VAL A 114 4.66 -0.94 -18.50
N GLU A 115 3.85 -1.20 -17.49
CA GLU A 115 3.06 -2.43 -17.37
C GLU A 115 1.84 -2.44 -18.29
N ASN A 116 1.28 -1.27 -18.61
CA ASN A 116 0.04 -1.16 -19.33
C ASN A 116 0.20 -0.78 -20.82
N LEU A 117 1.42 -0.66 -21.34
CA LEU A 117 1.70 -0.42 -22.74
C LEU A 117 2.65 -1.47 -23.29
N ASP A 118 2.22 -2.24 -24.28
CA ASP A 118 3.06 -3.20 -24.99
C ASP A 118 3.91 -2.50 -26.06
N LYS A 119 5.03 -3.13 -26.44
CA LYS A 119 6.03 -2.55 -27.37
C LYS A 119 5.47 -2.16 -28.73
N ASP A 120 4.39 -2.81 -29.16
CA ASP A 120 3.78 -2.62 -30.50
C ASP A 120 2.52 -1.73 -30.44
N GLN A 121 2.20 -1.14 -29.27
CA GLN A 121 1.07 -0.23 -29.06
C GLN A 121 1.49 1.23 -29.27
N ASP A 122 0.54 2.06 -29.73
CA ASP A 122 0.71 3.51 -29.80
C ASP A 122 0.68 4.11 -28.37
N TYR A 123 1.50 5.11 -28.12
CA TYR A 123 1.51 5.83 -26.81
C TYR A 123 0.15 6.42 -26.44
N ARG A 124 -0.73 6.68 -27.40
CA ARG A 124 -2.10 7.17 -27.17
C ARG A 124 -3.03 6.12 -26.58
N GLU A 125 -2.65 4.86 -26.63
CA GLU A 125 -3.39 3.74 -26.03
C GLU A 125 -3.08 3.57 -24.53
N LEU A 126 -2.08 4.32 -24.01
CA LEU A 126 -1.77 4.31 -22.58
C LEU A 126 -2.97 4.78 -21.77
N PRO A 127 -3.51 3.95 -20.85
CA PRO A 127 -4.68 4.33 -20.07
C PRO A 127 -4.36 5.42 -19.04
N ASP A 128 -5.34 6.25 -18.71
CA ASP A 128 -5.21 7.13 -17.53
C ASP A 128 -4.86 6.29 -16.29
N SER A 129 -3.93 6.77 -15.49
CA SER A 129 -3.47 6.11 -14.27
C SER A 129 -3.67 6.98 -13.03
N TYR A 130 -4.07 6.34 -11.93
CA TYR A 130 -4.30 6.98 -10.64
C TYR A 130 -3.41 6.33 -9.58
N VAL A 131 -2.47 7.09 -9.03
CA VAL A 131 -1.70 6.69 -7.84
C VAL A 131 -2.30 7.37 -6.63
N ILE A 132 -2.88 6.61 -5.72
CA ILE A 132 -3.65 7.12 -4.59
C ILE A 132 -2.95 6.74 -3.29
N PHE A 133 -2.42 7.74 -2.57
CA PHE A 133 -1.89 7.56 -1.23
C PHE A 133 -2.93 7.94 -0.18
N ILE A 134 -3.37 6.98 0.63
CA ILE A 134 -4.15 7.26 1.84
C ILE A 134 -3.15 7.29 3.00
N THR A 135 -2.90 8.48 3.56
CA THR A 135 -1.94 8.68 4.65
C THR A 135 -2.65 8.78 5.99
N GLU A 136 -2.09 8.18 7.04
CA GLU A 136 -2.69 8.25 8.39
C GLU A 136 -2.76 9.70 8.90
N LYS A 137 -1.75 10.52 8.55
CA LYS A 137 -1.66 11.95 8.86
C LYS A 137 -1.86 12.80 7.60
N ASP A 138 -2.26 14.06 7.79
CA ASP A 138 -2.31 15.01 6.67
C ASP A 138 -0.91 15.31 6.13
N TYR A 139 -0.56 14.72 4.99
CA TYR A 139 0.76 14.85 4.38
C TYR A 139 1.15 16.32 4.11
N TYR A 140 0.21 17.13 3.62
CA TYR A 140 0.44 18.54 3.30
C TYR A 140 0.11 19.50 4.44
N LYS A 141 -0.48 19.01 5.53
CA LYS A 141 -0.85 19.81 6.73
C LYS A 141 -1.73 21.03 6.41
N ALA A 142 -2.55 20.96 5.35
CA ALA A 142 -3.41 22.04 4.90
C ALA A 142 -4.91 21.77 5.18
N GLY A 143 -5.24 20.68 5.89
CA GLY A 143 -6.59 20.36 6.36
C GLY A 143 -7.58 20.01 5.24
N LYS A 144 -7.12 19.67 4.04
CA LYS A 144 -8.02 19.29 2.94
C LYS A 144 -8.22 17.77 2.92
N PRO A 145 -9.39 17.28 2.47
CA PRO A 145 -9.67 15.84 2.41
C PRO A 145 -8.81 15.11 1.39
N VAL A 146 -8.62 15.73 0.21
CA VAL A 146 -7.86 15.16 -0.92
C VAL A 146 -7.04 16.25 -1.57
N TYR A 147 -5.79 15.95 -1.86
CA TYR A 147 -4.88 16.78 -2.65
C TYR A 147 -4.67 16.11 -4.00
N VAL A 148 -5.08 16.79 -5.06
CA VAL A 148 -4.95 16.32 -6.45
C VAL A 148 -3.72 16.95 -7.07
N ILE A 149 -2.77 16.11 -7.50
CA ILE A 149 -1.53 16.51 -8.15
C ILE A 149 -1.63 16.15 -9.62
N ARG A 150 -1.31 17.10 -10.51
CA ARG A 150 -1.29 16.93 -11.96
C ARG A 150 -0.11 17.68 -12.59
N ASN A 151 0.33 17.19 -13.74
CA ASN A 151 1.31 17.90 -14.57
C ASN A 151 0.68 19.12 -15.24
N MET A 152 1.49 20.18 -15.37
CA MET A 152 1.04 21.43 -15.98
C MET A 152 2.05 21.98 -16.99
N ASN A 153 1.55 22.56 -18.07
CA ASN A 153 2.32 23.43 -18.94
C ASN A 153 2.44 24.81 -18.26
N LEU A 154 3.58 25.06 -17.62
CA LEU A 154 3.81 26.28 -16.83
C LEU A 154 3.82 27.54 -17.70
N THR A 155 4.19 27.45 -18.98
CA THR A 155 4.23 28.59 -19.90
C THR A 155 2.82 29.08 -20.24
N LEU A 156 1.87 28.18 -20.38
CA LEU A 156 0.49 28.49 -20.75
C LEU A 156 -0.46 28.52 -19.52
N GLY A 157 -0.03 28.01 -18.37
CA GLY A 157 -0.87 27.87 -17.17
C GLY A 157 -1.99 26.83 -17.34
N LEU A 158 -1.82 25.84 -18.24
CA LEU A 158 -2.83 24.83 -18.57
C LEU A 158 -2.41 23.44 -18.09
N PRO A 159 -3.36 22.55 -17.75
CA PRO A 159 -3.06 21.13 -17.51
C PRO A 159 -2.33 20.51 -18.71
N PHE A 160 -1.40 19.58 -18.46
CA PHE A 160 -0.68 18.87 -19.52
C PHE A 160 -1.52 17.74 -20.16
N GLU A 161 -2.55 17.26 -19.43
CA GLU A 161 -3.53 16.26 -19.86
C GLU A 161 -2.92 14.94 -20.36
N ASP A 162 -1.85 14.50 -19.67
CA ASP A 162 -1.13 13.26 -19.97
C ASP A 162 -1.80 11.99 -19.35
N GLY A 163 -2.96 12.13 -18.72
CA GLY A 163 -3.68 11.02 -18.07
C GLY A 163 -3.10 10.58 -16.73
N THR A 164 -2.06 11.23 -16.23
CA THR A 164 -1.45 10.93 -14.92
C THR A 164 -2.15 11.66 -13.79
N HIS A 165 -2.61 10.93 -12.77
CA HIS A 165 -3.25 11.49 -11.60
C HIS A 165 -2.59 10.95 -10.33
N ILE A 166 -2.14 11.83 -9.43
CA ILE A 166 -1.64 11.45 -8.11
C ILE A 166 -2.52 12.11 -7.06
N LEU A 167 -3.06 11.31 -6.14
CA LEU A 167 -3.95 11.77 -5.09
C LEU A 167 -3.36 11.45 -3.72
N TYR A 168 -3.35 12.46 -2.84
CA TYR A 168 -3.06 12.26 -1.43
C TYR A 168 -4.34 12.46 -0.64
N VAL A 169 -4.76 11.42 0.07
CA VAL A 169 -5.99 11.41 0.89
C VAL A 169 -5.59 11.54 2.34
N ASN A 170 -6.14 12.55 3.00
CA ASN A 170 -5.88 12.84 4.40
C ASN A 170 -6.69 11.92 5.33
N GLY A 171 -6.06 10.90 5.91
CA GLY A 171 -6.71 9.96 6.82
C GLY A 171 -7.16 10.57 8.16
N GLU A 172 -6.72 11.77 8.52
CA GLU A 172 -7.21 12.50 9.68
C GLU A 172 -8.47 13.32 9.40
N TYR A 173 -8.84 13.49 8.12
CA TYR A 173 -9.98 14.33 7.76
C TYR A 173 -11.31 13.79 8.32
N ARG A 174 -12.07 14.67 8.93
CA ARG A 174 -13.38 14.34 9.55
C ARG A 174 -14.37 15.44 9.25
N ASP A 175 -15.48 15.08 8.63
CA ASP A 175 -16.69 15.86 8.49
C ASP A 175 -17.87 14.95 8.11
N ASP A 176 -19.04 15.52 7.82
CA ASP A 176 -20.22 14.76 7.44
C ASP A 176 -20.26 14.34 5.95
N SER A 177 -19.26 14.70 5.16
CA SER A 177 -19.12 14.25 3.77
C SER A 177 -18.76 12.77 3.68
N ASP A 178 -18.99 12.16 2.51
CA ASP A 178 -18.64 10.75 2.30
C ASP A 178 -17.13 10.50 2.49
N ILE A 179 -16.25 11.42 2.11
CA ILE A 179 -14.82 11.28 2.33
C ILE A 179 -14.48 11.38 3.82
N GLY A 180 -15.11 12.27 4.59
CA GLY A 180 -14.91 12.37 6.03
C GLY A 180 -15.36 11.11 6.76
N LYS A 181 -16.53 10.57 6.39
CA LYS A 181 -17.07 9.30 6.89
C LYS A 181 -16.17 8.11 6.51
N LEU A 182 -15.69 8.08 5.28
CA LEU A 182 -14.78 7.03 4.81
C LEU A 182 -13.47 7.05 5.60
N MET A 183 -12.87 8.22 5.83
CA MET A 183 -11.64 8.35 6.63
C MET A 183 -11.89 8.04 8.11
N HIS A 184 -13.11 8.27 8.63
CA HIS A 184 -13.50 7.76 9.93
C HIS A 184 -13.46 6.23 9.94
N ASP A 185 -14.11 5.56 8.99
CA ASP A 185 -14.17 4.10 8.91
C ASP A 185 -12.80 3.47 8.72
N PHE A 186 -11.90 4.11 7.96
CA PHE A 186 -10.51 3.66 7.84
C PHE A 186 -9.76 3.64 9.17
N ASN A 187 -10.20 4.41 10.15
CA ASN A 187 -9.59 4.49 11.48
C ASN A 187 -10.38 3.73 12.57
N CYS A 188 -11.53 3.15 12.27
CA CYS A 188 -12.31 2.36 13.22
C CYS A 188 -11.72 0.98 13.46
N THR A 189 -11.76 0.54 14.72
CA THR A 189 -11.44 -0.84 15.10
C THR A 189 -12.68 -1.73 15.15
N SER A 190 -13.88 -1.16 15.38
CA SER A 190 -15.15 -1.84 15.51
C SER A 190 -16.00 -1.63 14.25
N ALA A 191 -16.63 -2.70 13.76
CA ALA A 191 -17.54 -2.65 12.62
C ALA A 191 -18.82 -1.86 12.92
N GLU A 192 -19.24 -1.83 14.20
CA GLU A 192 -20.46 -1.15 14.66
C GLU A 192 -20.36 0.38 14.60
N GLU A 193 -19.12 0.91 14.58
CA GLU A 193 -18.85 2.35 14.52
C GLU A 193 -18.70 2.87 13.09
N MET A 194 -18.71 1.97 12.09
CA MET A 194 -18.50 2.33 10.69
C MET A 194 -19.76 2.89 10.04
N ASN A 195 -19.57 3.88 9.16
CA ASN A 195 -20.63 4.56 8.43
C ASN A 195 -21.10 3.80 7.18
N PHE A 196 -20.17 3.04 6.54
CA PHE A 196 -20.47 2.30 5.31
C PHE A 196 -20.64 0.82 5.59
N ASP A 197 -21.81 0.25 5.23
CA ASP A 197 -22.12 -1.16 5.42
C ASP A 197 -21.08 -2.10 4.83
N LEU A 198 -20.58 -1.82 3.63
CA LEU A 198 -19.54 -2.63 2.98
C LEU A 198 -18.22 -2.67 3.79
N MET A 199 -17.86 -1.55 4.44
CA MET A 199 -16.70 -1.49 5.34
C MET A 199 -16.97 -2.30 6.61
N ALA A 200 -18.14 -2.12 7.22
CA ALA A 200 -18.56 -2.81 8.44
C ALA A 200 -18.65 -4.33 8.23
N GLU A 201 -19.35 -4.78 7.18
CA GLU A 201 -19.51 -6.21 6.85
C GLU A 201 -18.16 -6.88 6.61
N ARG A 202 -17.26 -6.25 5.84
CA ARG A 202 -15.94 -6.81 5.57
C ARG A 202 -15.08 -6.85 6.83
N THR A 203 -15.11 -5.80 7.66
CA THR A 203 -14.40 -5.76 8.95
C THR A 203 -14.89 -6.85 9.87
N ARG A 204 -16.20 -7.05 10.00
CA ARG A 204 -16.82 -8.13 10.78
C ARG A 204 -16.42 -9.49 10.24
N TYR A 205 -16.45 -9.70 8.93
CA TYR A 205 -15.99 -10.94 8.31
C TYR A 205 -14.54 -11.26 8.68
N LEU A 206 -13.63 -10.30 8.58
CA LEU A 206 -12.20 -10.53 8.83
C LEU A 206 -11.89 -10.74 10.32
N LYS A 207 -12.67 -10.16 11.23
CA LYS A 207 -12.42 -10.22 12.69
C LYS A 207 -13.21 -11.31 13.42
N GLU A 208 -14.35 -11.74 12.90
CA GLU A 208 -15.29 -12.62 13.62
C GLU A 208 -15.58 -13.92 12.87
N ASN A 209 -15.58 -13.93 11.53
CA ASN A 209 -15.84 -15.13 10.77
C ASN A 209 -14.60 -16.05 10.79
N PRO A 210 -14.72 -17.35 11.13
CA PRO A 210 -13.58 -18.26 11.21
C PRO A 210 -12.69 -18.31 9.97
N LYS A 211 -13.27 -18.20 8.75
CA LYS A 211 -12.51 -18.16 7.49
C LYS A 211 -11.76 -16.85 7.33
N GLY A 212 -12.39 -15.72 7.68
CA GLY A 212 -11.78 -14.39 7.64
C GLY A 212 -10.62 -14.28 8.63
N VAL A 213 -10.86 -14.68 9.88
CA VAL A 213 -9.83 -14.75 10.94
C VAL A 213 -8.66 -15.64 10.52
N GLY A 214 -8.95 -16.86 10.00
CA GLY A 214 -7.91 -17.76 9.51
C GLY A 214 -7.08 -17.16 8.37
N SER A 215 -7.72 -16.43 7.43
CA SER A 215 -7.03 -15.73 6.36
C SER A 215 -6.11 -14.63 6.90
N MET A 216 -6.55 -13.87 7.91
CA MET A 216 -5.76 -12.81 8.53
C MET A 216 -4.58 -13.36 9.33
N CYS A 217 -4.78 -14.43 10.11
CA CYS A 217 -3.68 -15.10 10.83
C CYS A 217 -2.62 -15.61 9.87
N LYS A 218 -3.03 -16.21 8.74
CA LYS A 218 -2.10 -16.65 7.69
C LYS A 218 -1.31 -15.48 7.09
N ALA A 219 -1.96 -14.37 6.76
CA ALA A 219 -1.30 -13.17 6.24
C ALA A 219 -0.28 -12.58 7.23
N MET A 220 -0.59 -12.58 8.53
CA MET A 220 0.34 -12.14 9.58
C MET A 220 1.54 -13.08 9.72
N GLU A 221 1.35 -14.38 9.59
CA GLU A 221 2.43 -15.36 9.62
C GLU A 221 3.35 -15.24 8.41
N GLU A 222 2.79 -15.08 7.20
CA GLU A 222 3.55 -14.82 5.97
C GLU A 222 4.43 -13.57 6.11
N LEU A 223 3.88 -12.45 6.59
CA LEU A 223 4.64 -11.23 6.87
C LEU A 223 5.75 -11.43 7.90
N ARG A 224 5.50 -12.24 8.93
CA ARG A 224 6.52 -12.54 9.96
C ARG A 224 7.69 -13.30 9.35
N VAL A 225 7.40 -14.28 8.47
CA VAL A 225 8.43 -15.07 7.76
C VAL A 225 9.22 -14.18 6.80
N GLU A 226 8.56 -13.34 6.01
CA GLU A 226 9.20 -12.39 5.09
C GLU A 226 10.11 -11.41 5.84
N SER A 227 9.59 -10.74 6.87
CA SER A 227 10.37 -9.78 7.67
C SER A 227 11.57 -10.42 8.36
N TYR A 228 11.44 -11.67 8.80
CA TYR A 228 12.57 -12.42 9.37
C TYR A 228 13.64 -12.73 8.32
N ALA A 229 13.21 -13.13 7.11
CA ALA A 229 14.14 -13.42 6.00
C ALA A 229 14.86 -12.16 5.52
N GLU A 230 14.14 -11.05 5.37
CA GLU A 230 14.71 -9.75 5.00
C GLU A 230 15.71 -9.25 6.05
N GLY A 231 15.34 -9.24 7.32
CA GLY A 231 16.21 -8.81 8.42
C GLY A 231 17.47 -9.68 8.54
N LYS A 232 17.35 -10.99 8.27
CA LYS A 232 18.51 -11.89 8.23
C LYS A 232 19.44 -11.58 7.04
N ALA A 233 18.88 -11.32 5.86
CA ALA A 233 19.65 -10.99 4.67
C ALA A 233 20.40 -9.65 4.87
N GLU A 234 19.70 -8.63 5.37
CA GLU A 234 20.27 -7.31 5.68
C GLU A 234 21.39 -7.41 6.74
N GLY A 235 21.14 -8.17 7.81
CA GLY A 235 22.15 -8.41 8.86
C GLY A 235 23.41 -9.10 8.33
N VAL A 236 23.28 -10.05 7.40
CA VAL A 236 24.44 -10.69 6.72
C VAL A 236 25.20 -9.69 5.86
N GLU A 237 24.50 -8.82 5.14
CA GLU A 237 25.12 -7.81 4.27
C GLU A 237 25.86 -6.74 5.09
N ILE A 238 25.24 -6.23 6.15
CA ILE A 238 25.89 -5.31 7.10
C ILE A 238 27.13 -5.97 7.70
N GLY A 239 27.05 -7.23 8.15
CA GLY A 239 28.17 -7.98 8.69
C GLY A 239 29.33 -8.12 7.70
N LYS A 240 29.06 -8.40 6.43
CA LYS A 240 30.06 -8.45 5.35
C LYS A 240 30.72 -7.09 5.13
N MET A 241 29.95 -6.01 5.09
CA MET A 241 30.47 -4.64 4.93
C MET A 241 31.36 -4.23 6.10
N GLU A 242 30.95 -4.53 7.34
CA GLU A 242 31.77 -4.24 8.52
C GLU A 242 33.08 -5.04 8.53
N GLN A 243 33.01 -6.32 8.15
CA GLN A 243 34.20 -7.16 8.05
C GLN A 243 35.17 -6.66 6.96
N ALA A 244 34.62 -6.24 5.80
CA ALA A 244 35.43 -5.63 4.73
C ALA A 244 36.11 -4.33 5.20
N LYS A 245 35.38 -3.44 5.91
CA LYS A 245 35.93 -2.21 6.51
C LYS A 245 37.06 -2.52 7.52
N LYS A 246 36.83 -3.49 8.42
CA LYS A 246 37.82 -3.90 9.39
C LYS A 246 39.11 -4.47 8.71
N THR A 247 38.92 -5.23 7.63
CA THR A 247 40.02 -5.80 6.85
C THR A 247 40.80 -4.71 6.12
N ALA A 248 40.12 -3.77 5.46
CA ALA A 248 40.71 -2.63 4.78
C ALA A 248 41.53 -1.75 5.75
N LEU A 249 40.98 -1.47 6.94
CA LEU A 249 41.69 -0.72 7.99
C LEU A 249 42.96 -1.45 8.51
N LYS A 250 42.91 -2.79 8.65
CA LYS A 250 44.07 -3.59 9.03
C LYS A 250 45.15 -3.55 7.97
N LEU A 251 44.81 -3.62 6.69
CA LEU A 251 45.75 -3.55 5.56
C LEU A 251 46.37 -2.15 5.44
N SER A 252 45.57 -1.09 5.55
CA SER A 252 46.05 0.29 5.56
C SER A 252 47.08 0.56 6.69
N ARG A 253 46.81 0.05 7.89
CA ARG A 253 47.75 0.18 9.02
C ARG A 253 49.08 -0.62 8.81
N LYS A 254 49.04 -1.75 8.10
CA LYS A 254 50.21 -2.52 7.76
C LYS A 254 51.04 -1.90 6.61
N GLY A 255 50.36 -1.21 5.66
CA GLY A 255 51.01 -0.52 4.55
C GLY A 255 51.70 0.81 4.93
N ASN A 256 51.36 1.42 6.08
CA ASN A 256 52.02 2.62 6.59
C ASN A 256 53.18 2.34 7.59
N SER A 257 53.62 1.09 7.67
CA SER A 257 54.73 0.66 8.54
C SER A 257 55.94 0.28 7.68
N VAL A 258 56.39 1.20 6.77
CA VAL A 258 57.69 1.20 6.09
C VAL A 258 58.25 2.61 6.16
#